data_861ef30cc5aba7aeee283cb7de8a3766
#
_entry.id   861ef30cc5aba7aeee283cb7de8a3766
#
_cell.length_a   1.000
_cell.length_b   1.000
_cell.length_c   1.000
_cell.angle_alpha   90.00
_cell.angle_beta   90.00
_cell.angle_gamma   90.00
#
_symmetry.space_group_name_H-M   'P 1'
#
loop_
_entity.id
_entity.type
_entity.pdbx_description
1 polymer ?
#
loop_
_entity_poly.entity_id
_entity_poly.type
_entity_poly.pdbx_seq_one_letter_code
_entity_poly.pdbx_strand_id
1 'polypeptide(L)'
;KVLLDDDHESLRQAEDDLLAVRAELHRVTGRSGDVLTLDQQDAVADALAIDGGADGLMAMVAARARTVAWRSDETWHRVRAMLAGPGWSMRGRVRDLAPGLVLRDQEVQLTDDVDPTADPTIALRAAAAAARHDTRIDRVSLARLAAETPTFGDPWPVGARRALVELLLEGPAAIGQIEALDQVDLWCRALPEWEPVRNRPQRNAYHRFTVD
;
A
#
# COMPACT_ATOMS: atom_id res chain seq x y z
N LYS A 1 -2.16 -10.59 -18.88
CA LYS A 1 -1.29 -11.15 -17.84
C LYS A 1 -1.93 -10.85 -16.48
N VAL A 2 -2.22 -11.87 -15.67
CA VAL A 2 -2.89 -11.69 -14.38
C VAL A 2 -1.93 -11.14 -13.34
N LEU A 3 -0.72 -11.69 -13.26
CA LEU A 3 0.35 -11.23 -12.38
C LEU A 3 1.32 -10.37 -13.20
N LEU A 4 1.63 -9.18 -12.72
CA LEU A 4 2.66 -8.31 -13.32
C LEU A 4 4.04 -8.75 -12.83
N ASP A 5 5.10 -8.40 -13.56
CA ASP A 5 6.46 -8.83 -13.20
C ASP A 5 6.90 -8.24 -11.86
N ASP A 6 6.58 -6.96 -11.60
CA ASP A 6 6.85 -6.29 -10.32
C ASP A 6 6.09 -6.91 -9.14
N ASP A 7 4.86 -7.39 -9.39
CA ASP A 7 4.07 -8.09 -8.36
C ASP A 7 4.74 -9.42 -8.00
N HIS A 8 5.25 -10.14 -9.01
CA HIS A 8 5.92 -11.43 -8.81
C HIS A 8 7.19 -11.29 -7.96
N GLU A 9 8.03 -10.30 -8.26
CA GLU A 9 9.25 -10.05 -7.50
C GLU A 9 8.95 -9.66 -6.05
N SER A 10 8.01 -8.71 -5.85
CA SER A 10 7.60 -8.28 -4.51
C SER A 10 7.01 -9.41 -3.68
N LEU A 11 6.19 -10.29 -4.28
CA LEU A 11 5.62 -11.45 -3.61
C LEU A 11 6.68 -12.49 -3.27
N ARG A 12 7.64 -12.75 -4.18
CA ARG A 12 8.75 -13.67 -3.92
C ARG A 12 9.60 -13.18 -2.75
N GLN A 13 9.99 -11.90 -2.74
CA GLN A 13 10.76 -11.34 -1.64
C GLN A 13 10.01 -11.45 -0.30
N ALA A 14 8.70 -11.18 -0.30
CA ALA A 14 7.88 -11.33 0.89
C ALA A 14 7.79 -12.79 1.34
N GLU A 15 7.67 -13.75 0.41
CA GLU A 15 7.68 -15.18 0.70
C GLU A 15 9.02 -15.62 1.31
N ASP A 16 10.14 -15.25 0.71
CA ASP A 16 11.48 -15.61 1.18
C ASP A 16 11.72 -15.09 2.60
N ASP A 17 11.38 -13.83 2.88
CA ASP A 17 11.56 -13.24 4.20
C ASP A 17 10.67 -13.92 5.25
N LEU A 18 9.38 -14.13 4.95
CA LEU A 18 8.46 -14.79 5.87
C LEU A 18 8.81 -16.25 6.10
N LEU A 19 9.30 -16.96 5.08
CA LEU A 19 9.80 -18.34 5.22
C LEU A 19 11.08 -18.40 6.07
N ALA A 20 11.99 -17.43 5.93
CA ALA A 20 13.16 -17.34 6.79
C ALA A 20 12.78 -17.16 8.26
N VAL A 21 11.85 -16.26 8.56
CA VAL A 21 11.33 -16.06 9.93
C VAL A 21 10.69 -17.34 10.45
N ARG A 22 9.87 -18.01 9.65
CA ARG A 22 9.21 -19.27 10.03
C ARG A 22 10.21 -20.40 10.30
N ALA A 23 11.17 -20.57 9.42
CA ALA A 23 12.20 -21.60 9.58
C ALA A 23 13.02 -21.36 10.86
N GLU A 24 13.39 -20.12 11.12
CA GLU A 24 14.14 -19.76 12.32
C GLU A 24 13.31 -19.92 13.60
N LEU A 25 12.03 -19.55 13.56
CA LEU A 25 11.10 -19.81 14.66
C LEU A 25 11.04 -21.31 15.02
N HIS A 26 10.94 -22.19 14.00
CA HIS A 26 10.93 -23.63 14.21
C HIS A 26 12.28 -24.14 14.78
N ARG A 27 13.39 -23.56 14.33
CA ARG A 27 14.73 -23.92 14.81
C ARG A 27 14.92 -23.52 16.28
N VAL A 28 14.54 -22.29 16.66
CA VAL A 28 14.68 -21.76 18.01
C VAL A 28 13.76 -22.49 18.98
N THR A 29 12.53 -22.78 18.57
CA THR A 29 11.54 -23.41 19.45
C THR A 29 11.60 -24.94 19.48
N GLY A 30 12.24 -25.56 18.50
CA GLY A 30 12.21 -27.02 18.30
C GLY A 30 10.81 -27.57 17.95
N ARG A 31 9.90 -26.72 17.49
CA ARG A 31 8.49 -27.05 17.21
C ARG A 31 8.06 -26.47 15.84
N SER A 32 7.06 -27.10 15.24
CA SER A 32 6.49 -26.67 13.95
C SER A 32 5.32 -25.67 14.11
N GLY A 33 5.32 -24.86 15.16
CA GLY A 33 4.27 -23.85 15.39
C GLY A 33 4.56 -22.54 14.64
N ASP A 34 3.51 -21.90 14.13
CA ASP A 34 3.62 -20.65 13.34
C ASP A 34 3.22 -19.41 14.15
N VAL A 35 3.16 -19.50 15.47
CA VAL A 35 2.86 -18.37 16.36
C VAL A 35 4.17 -17.82 16.93
N LEU A 36 4.54 -16.62 16.52
CA LEU A 36 5.72 -15.90 16.99
C LEU A 36 5.35 -15.10 18.25
N THR A 37 5.54 -15.70 19.42
CA THR A 37 5.24 -15.08 20.71
C THR A 37 6.28 -14.03 21.11
N LEU A 38 5.92 -13.12 22.02
CA LEU A 38 6.80 -12.01 22.43
C LEU A 38 8.18 -12.47 22.92
N ASP A 39 8.22 -13.59 23.67
CA ASP A 39 9.46 -14.19 24.21
C ASP A 39 10.36 -14.82 23.13
N GLN A 40 9.80 -15.12 21.97
CA GLN A 40 10.52 -15.71 20.83
C GLN A 40 11.05 -14.66 19.85
N GLN A 41 10.45 -13.48 19.83
CA GLN A 41 10.79 -12.43 18.85
C GLN A 41 12.24 -12.00 18.94
N ASP A 42 12.77 -11.83 20.16
CA ASP A 42 14.17 -11.42 20.35
C ASP A 42 15.13 -12.51 19.86
N ALA A 43 14.89 -13.78 20.20
CA ALA A 43 15.74 -14.89 19.78
C ALA A 43 15.73 -15.11 18.25
N VAL A 44 14.57 -14.95 17.59
CA VAL A 44 14.44 -15.06 16.14
C VAL A 44 15.11 -13.87 15.45
N ALA A 45 14.94 -12.64 15.98
CA ALA A 45 15.58 -11.45 15.44
C ALA A 45 17.11 -11.53 15.51
N ASP A 46 17.64 -11.97 16.64
CA ASP A 46 19.08 -12.17 16.86
C ASP A 46 19.64 -13.22 15.87
N ALA A 47 18.95 -14.35 15.74
CA ALA A 47 19.37 -15.43 14.86
C ALA A 47 19.36 -15.06 13.37
N LEU A 48 18.45 -14.18 12.96
CA LEU A 48 18.37 -13.63 11.60
C LEU A 48 19.20 -12.36 11.42
N ALA A 49 19.87 -11.87 12.47
CA ALA A 49 20.66 -10.64 12.48
C ALA A 49 19.85 -9.42 11.97
N ILE A 50 18.60 -9.31 12.41
CA ILE A 50 17.69 -8.23 12.00
C ILE A 50 18.08 -6.92 12.70
N ASP A 51 18.31 -5.87 11.92
CA ASP A 51 18.52 -4.53 12.43
C ASP A 51 17.29 -4.05 13.22
N GLY A 52 17.52 -3.44 14.40
CA GLY A 52 16.45 -3.04 15.31
C GLY A 52 15.86 -4.17 16.14
N GLY A 53 16.48 -5.37 16.10
CA GLY A 53 16.08 -6.51 16.94
C GLY A 53 14.63 -6.94 16.70
N ALA A 54 13.92 -7.30 17.78
CA ALA A 54 12.55 -7.77 17.66
C ALA A 54 11.57 -6.73 17.11
N ASP A 55 11.79 -5.43 17.34
CA ASP A 55 10.95 -4.37 16.73
C ASP A 55 11.18 -4.32 15.21
N GLY A 56 12.43 -4.42 14.76
CA GLY A 56 12.76 -4.53 13.33
C GLY A 56 12.17 -5.78 12.70
N LEU A 57 12.27 -6.93 13.36
CA LEU A 57 11.65 -8.18 12.91
C LEU A 57 10.13 -8.02 12.72
N MET A 58 9.43 -7.48 13.70
CA MET A 58 7.98 -7.33 13.64
C MET A 58 7.56 -6.28 12.61
N ALA A 59 8.32 -5.20 12.45
CA ALA A 59 8.09 -4.21 11.40
C ALA A 59 8.25 -4.85 10.00
N MET A 60 9.30 -5.65 9.80
CA MET A 60 9.51 -6.39 8.56
C MET A 60 8.35 -7.37 8.29
N VAL A 61 7.96 -8.17 9.27
CA VAL A 61 6.84 -9.12 9.12
C VAL A 61 5.54 -8.38 8.76
N ALA A 62 5.24 -7.26 9.42
CA ALA A 62 4.07 -6.44 9.11
C ALA A 62 4.14 -5.90 7.67
N ALA A 63 5.28 -5.34 7.25
CA ALA A 63 5.48 -4.83 5.90
C ALA A 63 5.28 -5.92 4.84
N ARG A 64 5.85 -7.13 5.04
CA ARG A 64 5.70 -8.26 4.10
C ARG A 64 4.26 -8.75 4.04
N ALA A 65 3.59 -8.86 5.19
CA ALA A 65 2.17 -9.24 5.25
C ALA A 65 1.27 -8.25 4.51
N ARG A 66 1.49 -6.94 4.67
CA ARG A 66 0.78 -5.88 3.94
C ARG A 66 1.03 -5.98 2.43
N THR A 67 2.28 -6.17 2.01
CA THR A 67 2.62 -6.37 0.60
C THR A 67 1.88 -7.58 0.01
N VAL A 68 1.89 -8.73 0.69
CA VAL A 68 1.16 -9.92 0.23
C VAL A 68 -0.34 -9.65 0.13
N ALA A 69 -0.94 -9.02 1.14
CA ALA A 69 -2.36 -8.71 1.17
C ALA A 69 -2.74 -7.79 0.00
N TRP A 70 -2.01 -6.68 -0.18
CA TRP A 70 -2.29 -5.70 -1.22
C TRP A 70 -2.09 -6.27 -2.63
N ARG A 71 -0.96 -6.95 -2.90
CA ARG A 71 -0.69 -7.56 -4.21
C ARG A 71 -1.68 -8.67 -4.55
N SER A 72 -2.12 -9.43 -3.55
CA SER A 72 -3.15 -10.45 -3.74
C SER A 72 -4.50 -9.82 -4.10
N ASP A 73 -4.93 -8.76 -3.39
CA ASP A 73 -6.17 -8.06 -3.69
C ASP A 73 -6.17 -7.45 -5.09
N GLU A 74 -5.07 -6.79 -5.49
CA GLU A 74 -4.85 -6.27 -6.84
C GLU A 74 -4.94 -7.38 -7.91
N THR A 75 -4.37 -8.55 -7.63
CA THR A 75 -4.44 -9.70 -8.55
C THR A 75 -5.86 -10.21 -8.68
N TRP A 76 -6.57 -10.38 -7.56
CA TRP A 76 -7.97 -10.81 -7.58
C TRP A 76 -8.91 -9.79 -8.23
N HIS A 77 -8.62 -8.51 -8.11
CA HIS A 77 -9.36 -7.47 -8.84
C HIS A 77 -9.23 -7.67 -10.36
N ARG A 78 -8.00 -7.86 -10.86
CA ARG A 78 -7.76 -8.14 -12.29
C ARG A 78 -8.42 -9.43 -12.76
N VAL A 79 -8.38 -10.49 -11.96
CA VAL A 79 -9.08 -11.75 -12.27
C VAL A 79 -10.58 -11.50 -12.40
N ARG A 80 -11.18 -10.80 -11.47
CA ARG A 80 -12.62 -10.47 -11.52
C ARG A 80 -12.98 -9.65 -12.75
N ALA A 81 -12.17 -8.64 -13.09
CA ALA A 81 -12.37 -7.84 -14.30
C ALA A 81 -12.29 -8.69 -15.57
N MET A 82 -11.33 -9.62 -15.66
CA MET A 82 -11.22 -10.54 -16.81
C MET A 82 -12.40 -11.49 -16.91
N LEU A 83 -12.89 -12.04 -15.81
CA LEU A 83 -14.02 -12.97 -15.77
C LEU A 83 -15.36 -12.29 -16.07
N ALA A 84 -15.49 -11.00 -15.77
CA ALA A 84 -16.69 -10.22 -16.06
C ALA A 84 -16.90 -9.98 -17.57
N GLY A 85 -15.87 -10.20 -18.39
CA GLY A 85 -15.94 -10.18 -19.85
C GLY A 85 -16.13 -8.76 -20.44
N PRO A 86 -16.35 -8.66 -21.77
CA PRO A 86 -16.48 -7.38 -22.47
C PRO A 86 -17.61 -6.48 -21.94
N GLY A 87 -18.63 -7.05 -21.30
CA GLY A 87 -19.73 -6.29 -20.68
C GLY A 87 -19.28 -5.44 -19.46
N TRP A 88 -18.17 -5.76 -18.86
CA TRP A 88 -17.56 -4.96 -17.78
C TRP A 88 -17.01 -3.64 -18.37
N SER A 89 -16.30 -3.72 -19.49
CA SER A 89 -15.71 -2.56 -20.17
C SER A 89 -16.76 -1.75 -20.96
N MET A 90 -17.86 -2.34 -21.42
CA MET A 90 -18.94 -1.61 -22.10
C MET A 90 -19.78 -0.69 -21.20
N ARG A 91 -19.63 -0.77 -19.88
CA ARG A 91 -20.16 0.24 -18.94
C ARG A 91 -19.24 1.47 -18.84
N GLY A 92 -18.09 1.45 -19.49
CA GLY A 92 -17.04 2.47 -19.46
C GLY A 92 -17.37 3.76 -20.19
N ARG A 93 -18.46 4.44 -19.79
CA ARG A 93 -18.57 5.86 -20.09
C ARG A 93 -17.48 6.56 -19.27
N VAL A 94 -16.49 7.12 -19.97
CA VAL A 94 -15.51 8.00 -19.31
C VAL A 94 -16.27 9.13 -18.66
N ARG A 95 -16.06 9.31 -17.36
CA ARG A 95 -16.69 10.37 -16.56
C ARG A 95 -15.61 11.21 -15.92
N ASP A 96 -15.62 12.49 -16.22
CA ASP A 96 -14.75 13.44 -15.55
C ASP A 96 -15.12 13.51 -14.06
N LEU A 97 -14.12 13.38 -13.21
CA LEU A 97 -14.27 13.46 -11.74
C LEU A 97 -13.78 14.80 -11.20
N ALA A 98 -12.60 15.21 -11.66
CA ALA A 98 -11.95 16.47 -11.29
C ALA A 98 -10.89 16.78 -12.37
N PRO A 99 -10.30 17.99 -12.36
CA PRO A 99 -9.20 18.30 -13.27
C PRO A 99 -8.09 17.25 -13.19
N GLY A 100 -7.81 16.60 -14.33
CA GLY A 100 -6.78 15.56 -14.45
C GLY A 100 -7.21 14.15 -14.03
N LEU A 101 -8.49 13.94 -13.63
CA LEU A 101 -8.99 12.66 -13.11
C LEU A 101 -10.28 12.25 -13.83
N VAL A 102 -10.30 11.02 -14.31
CA VAL A 102 -11.47 10.40 -14.93
C VAL A 102 -11.79 9.06 -14.25
N LEU A 103 -13.06 8.69 -14.24
CA LEU A 103 -13.49 7.33 -13.97
C LEU A 103 -13.65 6.59 -15.28
N ARG A 104 -12.87 5.54 -15.48
CA ARG A 104 -12.95 4.65 -16.64
C ARG A 104 -12.80 3.21 -16.15
N ASP A 105 -13.60 2.32 -16.69
CA ASP A 105 -13.60 0.87 -16.37
C ASP A 105 -13.68 0.58 -14.86
N GLN A 106 -14.44 1.41 -14.13
CA GLN A 106 -14.59 1.36 -12.67
C GLN A 106 -13.28 1.64 -11.90
N GLU A 107 -12.34 2.38 -12.50
CA GLU A 107 -11.10 2.81 -11.85
C GLU A 107 -10.87 4.29 -12.09
N VAL A 108 -10.23 4.96 -11.14
CA VAL A 108 -9.76 6.35 -11.29
C VAL A 108 -8.49 6.34 -12.10
N GLN A 109 -8.48 7.08 -13.19
CA GLN A 109 -7.34 7.23 -14.08
C GLN A 109 -6.90 8.67 -14.18
N LEU A 110 -5.59 8.88 -14.32
CA LEU A 110 -5.01 10.16 -14.69
C LEU A 110 -5.25 10.42 -16.18
N THR A 111 -5.57 11.65 -16.52
CA THR A 111 -5.55 12.07 -17.92
C THR A 111 -4.13 12.30 -18.41
N ASP A 112 -3.91 12.28 -19.72
CA ASP A 112 -2.58 12.37 -20.32
C ASP A 112 -1.92 13.75 -20.11
N ASP A 113 -2.72 14.80 -19.91
CA ASP A 113 -2.30 16.18 -19.70
C ASP A 113 -1.85 16.50 -18.27
N VAL A 114 -2.04 15.57 -17.33
CA VAL A 114 -1.57 15.74 -15.94
C VAL A 114 -0.06 15.64 -15.86
N ASP A 115 0.56 16.56 -15.13
CA ASP A 115 1.97 16.49 -14.75
C ASP A 115 2.07 16.40 -13.20
N PRO A 116 2.30 15.20 -12.65
CA PRO A 116 2.44 15.02 -11.20
C PRO A 116 3.65 15.75 -10.60
N THR A 117 4.65 16.10 -11.41
CA THR A 117 5.80 16.89 -10.97
C THR A 117 5.37 18.34 -10.72
N ALA A 118 4.54 18.89 -11.58
CA ALA A 118 4.03 20.26 -11.46
C ALA A 118 2.90 20.38 -10.42
N ASP A 119 2.05 19.35 -10.30
CA ASP A 119 0.97 19.28 -9.32
C ASP A 119 1.05 17.98 -8.50
N PRO A 120 1.90 17.93 -7.48
CA PRO A 120 2.06 16.73 -6.65
C PRO A 120 0.80 16.41 -5.81
N THR A 121 -0.15 17.34 -5.69
CA THR A 121 -1.41 17.11 -4.97
C THR A 121 -2.32 16.12 -5.68
N ILE A 122 -2.06 15.85 -6.96
CA ILE A 122 -2.87 14.92 -7.77
C ILE A 122 -2.93 13.52 -7.17
N ALA A 123 -1.88 13.06 -6.48
CA ALA A 123 -1.86 11.76 -5.79
C ALA A 123 -2.94 11.69 -4.70
N LEU A 124 -3.03 12.71 -3.84
CA LEU A 124 -4.06 12.77 -2.79
C LEU A 124 -5.46 12.98 -3.38
N ARG A 125 -5.59 13.78 -4.46
CA ARG A 125 -6.87 13.99 -5.14
C ARG A 125 -7.37 12.72 -5.83
N ALA A 126 -6.48 11.94 -6.43
CA ALA A 126 -6.82 10.66 -7.03
C ALA A 126 -7.30 9.65 -5.97
N ALA A 127 -6.60 9.58 -4.82
CA ALA A 127 -6.99 8.75 -3.70
C ALA A 127 -8.36 9.17 -3.13
N ALA A 128 -8.60 10.46 -2.92
CA ALA A 128 -9.90 10.97 -2.46
C ALA A 128 -11.03 10.65 -3.45
N ALA A 129 -10.77 10.80 -4.76
CA ALA A 129 -11.74 10.45 -5.78
C ALA A 129 -12.03 8.94 -5.80
N ALA A 130 -11.01 8.09 -5.66
CA ALA A 130 -11.17 6.66 -5.62
C ALA A 130 -11.97 6.22 -4.38
N ALA A 131 -11.66 6.76 -3.19
CA ALA A 131 -12.42 6.52 -1.97
C ALA A 131 -13.88 6.94 -2.10
N ARG A 132 -14.15 8.14 -2.62
CA ARG A 132 -15.51 8.69 -2.81
C ARG A 132 -16.37 7.84 -3.74
N HIS A 133 -15.77 7.18 -4.71
CA HIS A 133 -16.48 6.36 -5.70
C HIS A 133 -16.42 4.86 -5.40
N ASP A 134 -15.96 4.49 -4.21
CA ASP A 134 -15.80 3.09 -3.78
C ASP A 134 -15.06 2.26 -4.84
N THR A 135 -13.95 2.79 -5.31
CA THR A 135 -13.12 2.19 -6.35
C THR A 135 -11.64 2.33 -6.01
N ARG A 136 -10.76 2.12 -6.98
CA ARG A 136 -9.31 2.22 -6.82
C ARG A 136 -8.70 3.13 -7.88
N ILE A 137 -7.46 3.56 -7.67
CA ILE A 137 -6.63 4.16 -8.72
C ILE A 137 -6.14 3.03 -9.61
N ASP A 138 -6.26 3.17 -10.94
CA ASP A 138 -5.74 2.18 -11.86
C ASP A 138 -4.21 2.03 -11.75
N ARG A 139 -3.73 0.84 -12.07
CA ARG A 139 -2.33 0.49 -11.84
C ARG A 139 -1.34 1.34 -12.63
N VAL A 140 -1.70 1.75 -13.85
CA VAL A 140 -0.83 2.58 -14.70
C VAL A 140 -0.73 3.97 -14.12
N SER A 141 -1.85 4.56 -13.73
CA SER A 141 -1.90 5.86 -13.07
C SER A 141 -1.16 5.84 -11.73
N LEU A 142 -1.33 4.79 -10.91
CA LEU A 142 -0.60 4.66 -9.65
C LEU A 142 0.92 4.55 -9.86
N ALA A 143 1.35 3.78 -10.85
CA ALA A 143 2.77 3.66 -11.21
C ALA A 143 3.34 4.99 -11.71
N ARG A 144 2.58 5.74 -12.53
CA ARG A 144 2.96 7.07 -12.99
C ARG A 144 3.07 8.07 -11.84
N LEU A 145 2.11 8.07 -10.92
CA LEU A 145 2.17 8.87 -9.70
C LEU A 145 3.41 8.54 -8.88
N ALA A 146 3.71 7.25 -8.69
CA ALA A 146 4.90 6.81 -7.96
C ALA A 146 6.21 7.27 -8.60
N ALA A 147 6.28 7.28 -9.93
CA ALA A 147 7.47 7.70 -10.65
C ALA A 147 7.67 9.23 -10.67
N GLU A 148 6.59 9.99 -10.79
CA GLU A 148 6.66 11.41 -11.13
C GLU A 148 6.33 12.36 -9.96
N THR A 149 5.62 11.91 -8.91
CA THR A 149 5.26 12.79 -7.78
C THR A 149 6.45 13.03 -6.85
N PRO A 150 6.89 14.28 -6.65
CA PRO A 150 7.96 14.59 -5.70
C PRO A 150 7.48 14.49 -4.24
N THR A 151 8.44 14.47 -3.31
CA THR A 151 8.16 14.65 -1.89
C THR A 151 7.63 16.07 -1.65
N PHE A 152 6.62 16.18 -0.79
CA PHE A 152 6.07 17.49 -0.41
C PHE A 152 7.12 18.29 0.39
N GLY A 153 7.30 19.53 0.01
CA GLY A 153 8.18 20.46 0.71
C GLY A 153 7.50 21.18 1.88
N ASP A 154 8.25 22.02 2.56
CA ASP A 154 7.73 22.95 3.53
C ASP A 154 7.96 24.40 2.99
N PRO A 155 6.88 25.15 2.72
CA PRO A 155 5.47 24.82 2.94
C PRO A 155 4.92 23.75 1.96
N TRP A 156 3.89 23.06 2.37
CA TRP A 156 3.18 22.10 1.53
C TRP A 156 2.68 22.73 0.22
N PRO A 157 2.58 21.96 -0.87
CA PRO A 157 2.00 22.42 -2.12
C PRO A 157 0.61 23.02 -1.92
N VAL A 158 0.31 24.07 -2.70
CA VAL A 158 -1.01 24.71 -2.65
C VAL A 158 -2.09 23.67 -2.94
N GLY A 159 -3.08 23.60 -2.06
CA GLY A 159 -4.17 22.63 -2.18
C GLY A 159 -3.93 21.28 -1.50
N ALA A 160 -2.70 20.93 -1.12
CA ALA A 160 -2.37 19.61 -0.53
C ALA A 160 -3.16 19.35 0.77
N ARG A 161 -3.24 20.34 1.65
CA ARG A 161 -4.03 20.22 2.90
C ARG A 161 -5.51 19.93 2.60
N ARG A 162 -6.07 20.59 1.60
CA ARG A 162 -7.47 20.37 1.20
C ARG A 162 -7.65 18.97 0.66
N ALA A 163 -6.75 18.51 -0.23
CA ALA A 163 -6.82 17.18 -0.80
C ALA A 163 -6.71 16.09 0.27
N LEU A 164 -5.81 16.27 1.26
CA LEU A 164 -5.70 15.36 2.40
C LEU A 164 -7.01 15.33 3.23
N VAL A 165 -7.57 16.48 3.54
CA VAL A 165 -8.83 16.55 4.30
C VAL A 165 -9.96 15.88 3.53
N GLU A 166 -10.06 16.11 2.21
CA GLU A 166 -11.06 15.45 1.36
C GLU A 166 -10.90 13.93 1.40
N LEU A 167 -9.67 13.40 1.34
CA LEU A 167 -9.41 11.97 1.46
C LEU A 167 -9.86 11.45 2.83
N LEU A 168 -9.45 12.09 3.92
CA LEU A 168 -9.78 11.65 5.28
C LEU A 168 -11.27 11.69 5.59
N LEU A 169 -12.03 12.62 4.99
CA LEU A 169 -13.48 12.72 5.14
C LEU A 169 -14.24 11.54 4.51
N GLU A 170 -13.62 10.78 3.62
CA GLU A 170 -14.21 9.56 3.07
C GLU A 170 -14.22 8.39 4.10
N GLY A 171 -13.64 8.61 5.28
CA GLY A 171 -13.69 7.66 6.41
C GLY A 171 -13.09 6.30 6.07
N PRO A 172 -13.78 5.19 6.34
CA PRO A 172 -13.23 3.84 6.10
C PRO A 172 -12.81 3.59 4.65
N ALA A 173 -13.44 4.23 3.66
CA ALA A 173 -13.08 4.08 2.25
C ALA A 173 -11.69 4.67 1.93
N ALA A 174 -11.21 5.62 2.73
CA ALA A 174 -9.88 6.20 2.58
C ALA A 174 -8.76 5.17 2.90
N ILE A 175 -9.01 4.20 3.78
CA ILE A 175 -7.97 3.27 4.27
C ILE A 175 -7.32 2.51 3.12
N GLY A 176 -8.12 1.93 2.22
CA GLY A 176 -7.58 1.20 1.06
C GLY A 176 -6.79 2.10 0.10
N GLN A 177 -7.13 3.38 0.01
CA GLN A 177 -6.41 4.33 -0.84
C GLN A 177 -5.11 4.80 -0.18
N ILE A 178 -5.10 5.02 1.13
CA ILE A 178 -3.89 5.31 1.91
C ILE A 178 -2.92 4.13 1.78
N GLU A 179 -3.41 2.90 1.95
CA GLU A 179 -2.62 1.69 1.74
C GLU A 179 -2.01 1.63 0.33
N ALA A 180 -2.81 1.91 -0.71
CA ALA A 180 -2.31 1.93 -2.08
C ALA A 180 -1.20 2.97 -2.31
N LEU A 181 -1.36 4.17 -1.75
CA LEU A 181 -0.33 5.21 -1.80
C LEU A 181 0.92 4.80 -1.00
N ASP A 182 0.75 4.17 0.16
CA ASP A 182 1.84 3.73 1.03
C ASP A 182 2.65 2.60 0.39
N GLN A 183 2.02 1.67 -0.31
CA GLN A 183 2.67 0.57 -1.03
C GLN A 183 3.59 1.02 -2.18
N VAL A 184 3.48 2.27 -2.60
CA VAL A 184 4.32 2.90 -3.63
C VAL A 184 5.05 4.15 -3.13
N ASP A 185 5.20 4.29 -1.81
CA ASP A 185 5.89 5.37 -1.09
C ASP A 185 5.31 6.77 -1.28
N LEU A 186 4.18 6.92 -1.93
CA LEU A 186 3.53 8.22 -2.13
C LEU A 186 2.99 8.82 -0.83
N TRP A 187 2.55 7.96 0.10
CA TRP A 187 2.04 8.42 1.38
C TRP A 187 3.14 9.07 2.23
N CYS A 188 4.33 8.45 2.30
CA CYS A 188 5.48 9.01 2.99
C CYS A 188 6.05 10.26 2.29
N ARG A 189 5.89 10.39 0.96
CA ARG A 189 6.27 11.63 0.26
C ARG A 189 5.34 12.79 0.59
N ALA A 190 4.05 12.52 0.81
CA ALA A 190 3.09 13.53 1.23
C ALA A 190 3.24 13.86 2.72
N LEU A 191 3.51 12.87 3.55
CA LEU A 191 3.61 12.93 5.01
C LEU A 191 4.89 12.25 5.48
N PRO A 192 6.06 12.90 5.42
CA PRO A 192 7.33 12.29 5.84
C PRO A 192 7.34 11.85 7.31
N GLU A 193 6.51 12.46 8.15
CA GLU A 193 6.33 12.08 9.56
C GLU A 193 5.70 10.70 9.75
N TRP A 194 5.14 10.12 8.67
CA TRP A 194 4.60 8.76 8.68
C TRP A 194 5.70 7.69 8.72
N GLU A 195 6.84 7.94 8.11
CA GLU A 195 7.94 6.97 8.00
C GLU A 195 8.36 6.36 9.35
N PRO A 196 8.54 7.12 10.45
CA PRO A 196 8.91 6.56 11.75
C PRO A 196 7.83 5.67 12.39
N VAL A 197 6.59 5.77 11.97
CA VAL A 197 5.47 4.98 12.54
C VAL A 197 5.01 3.85 11.61
N ARG A 198 5.41 3.90 10.36
CA ARG A 198 5.10 2.92 9.32
C ARG A 198 5.52 1.51 9.75
N ASN A 199 4.56 0.59 9.79
CA ASN A 199 4.74 -0.79 10.24
C ASN A 199 5.29 -0.93 11.68
N ARG A 200 5.27 0.13 12.49
CA ARG A 200 5.85 0.11 13.82
C ARG A 200 5.07 -0.83 14.75
N PRO A 201 5.71 -1.85 15.32
CA PRO A 201 5.03 -2.81 16.20
C PRO A 201 4.64 -2.19 17.52
N GLN A 202 3.57 -2.69 18.11
CA GLN A 202 3.19 -2.46 19.50
C GLN A 202 3.40 -3.77 20.27
N ARG A 203 4.60 -3.96 20.83
CA ARG A 203 5.00 -5.21 21.50
C ARG A 203 4.41 -5.32 22.90
N ASN A 204 3.09 -5.48 22.97
CA ASN A 204 2.41 -5.82 24.21
C ASN A 204 1.15 -6.67 23.91
N ALA A 205 0.66 -7.36 24.94
CA ALA A 205 -0.45 -8.30 24.80
C ALA A 205 -1.82 -7.63 24.51
N TYR A 206 -1.92 -6.33 24.63
CA TYR A 206 -3.18 -5.60 24.46
C TYR A 206 -3.40 -5.04 23.04
N HIS A 207 -2.32 -4.90 22.28
CA HIS A 207 -2.40 -4.36 20.92
C HIS A 207 -2.26 -5.46 19.88
N ARG A 208 -3.16 -5.48 18.91
CA ARG A 208 -3.20 -6.47 17.82
C ARG A 208 -2.65 -5.91 16.51
N PHE A 209 -2.50 -4.60 16.42
CA PHE A 209 -2.13 -3.89 15.19
C PHE A 209 -0.85 -3.09 15.40
N THR A 210 -0.22 -2.69 14.31
CA THR A 210 0.86 -1.71 14.25
C THR A 210 0.38 -0.32 14.68
N VAL A 211 1.30 0.64 14.80
CA VAL A 211 0.98 2.03 15.21
C VAL A 211 0.24 2.78 14.10
N ASP A 212 0.57 2.47 12.83
CA ASP A 212 0.07 3.05 11.59
C ASP A 212 -1.32 2.58 11.16
#